data_9916a9144d8d2f4222576803c8794bee
#
_entry.id   9916a9144d8d2f4222576803c8794bee
#
_cell.length_a   1.000
_cell.length_b   1.000
_cell.length_c   1.000
_cell.angle_alpha   90.00
_cell.angle_beta   90.00
_cell.angle_gamma   90.00
#
_symmetry.space_group_name_H-M   'P 1'
#
loop_
_entity.id
_entity.type
_entity.pdbx_description
1 polymer ?
#
loop_
_entity_poly.entity_id
_entity_poly.type
_entity_poly.pdbx_seq_one_letter_code
_entity_poly.pdbx_strand_id
1 'polypeptide(L)'
;MIAKRTGRKVCLIGLYPKRDPAMPERISNHGLRMVEATLRAANLPDLELAVLDVVDALPEELFEEILALDPDIVGFSTYLWSLPVFDQVARRLHRQDATRTIVFGGPSARPAMFNQSPFQELRQVADILVTGEGEHAFLEIVSSTNRSVDAWKSIPGLALWNGETWHNTLVRPLSDLNELASPYAMKIVPHGGLAVLQTYRGCPFTCAYCEWGTMESPKRVRTEDHLIEELTALEISNPVGALMVDAGLNLNERAFKELARASEATGYFRNKRLICEVYPAKIQKHHMDFMSQVGEPLIGVGLQSFDKTTLSTMERTLEEEKFDVHIAEMTRFAHVAIEIIMGLPGDTPETFRKTFWRARSYPCTLRVYHCVVLPSALMVRSPPEHLLNYDPSSLKMRSCLGWTAEAIEQECRFLSTIAEQSGGAIGEFLWVFPPP
;
A
#
# COMPACT_ATOMS: atom_id res chain seq x y z
N MET A 1 16.47 21.10 -22.49
CA MET A 1 16.42 20.54 -21.09
C MET A 1 17.10 21.54 -20.15
N ILE A 2 16.47 21.82 -19.02
CA ILE A 2 17.03 22.71 -17.99
C ILE A 2 18.04 21.91 -17.17
N ALA A 3 19.23 22.51 -16.87
CA ALA A 3 20.21 21.88 -16.02
C ALA A 3 19.68 21.78 -14.58
N LYS A 4 19.77 20.61 -13.98
CA LYS A 4 19.32 20.35 -12.62
C LYS A 4 20.38 20.75 -11.59
N ARG A 5 19.93 21.08 -10.38
CA ARG A 5 20.80 21.31 -9.21
C ARG A 5 21.59 20.04 -8.91
N THR A 6 22.85 20.16 -8.49
CA THR A 6 23.73 19.01 -8.22
C THR A 6 23.96 18.74 -6.73
N GLY A 7 23.43 19.58 -5.84
CA GLY A 7 23.51 19.41 -4.40
C GLY A 7 22.74 18.15 -3.90
N ARG A 8 22.95 17.78 -2.64
CA ARG A 8 22.30 16.61 -2.01
C ARG A 8 21.38 17.02 -0.86
N LYS A 9 20.72 18.15 -1.00
CA LYS A 9 19.64 18.53 -0.09
C LYS A 9 18.36 17.86 -0.54
N VAL A 10 17.88 16.88 0.22
CA VAL A 10 16.80 15.98 -0.14
C VAL A 10 15.62 16.19 0.80
N CYS A 11 14.42 16.33 0.25
CA CYS A 11 13.17 16.26 1.01
C CYS A 11 12.34 15.06 0.56
N LEU A 12 12.09 14.12 1.47
CA LEU A 12 11.18 12.99 1.29
C LEU A 12 9.81 13.31 1.86
N ILE A 13 8.75 13.01 1.14
CA ILE A 13 7.40 13.41 1.50
C ILE A 13 6.45 12.21 1.44
N GLY A 14 5.79 11.96 2.57
CA GLY A 14 4.65 11.05 2.68
C GLY A 14 3.42 11.82 3.17
N LEU A 15 2.25 11.51 2.63
CA LEU A 15 0.97 12.07 3.04
C LEU A 15 -0.04 10.96 3.27
N TYR A 16 -0.58 10.89 4.48
CA TYR A 16 -1.75 10.10 4.81
C TYR A 16 -3.02 10.96 4.81
N PRO A 17 -4.18 10.38 4.48
CA PRO A 17 -5.45 11.06 4.64
C PRO A 17 -5.73 11.31 6.13
N LYS A 18 -6.78 12.07 6.41
CA LYS A 18 -7.27 12.27 7.77
C LYS A 18 -7.44 10.94 8.50
N ARG A 19 -7.03 10.90 9.76
CA ARG A 19 -7.09 9.68 10.57
C ARG A 19 -8.51 9.17 10.71
N ASP A 20 -8.68 7.87 10.56
CA ASP A 20 -9.92 7.19 10.91
C ASP A 20 -10.09 7.25 12.45
N PRO A 21 -11.22 7.74 12.95
CA PRO A 21 -11.50 7.71 14.39
C PRO A 21 -11.46 6.29 15.01
N ALA A 22 -11.72 5.24 14.21
CA ALA A 22 -11.61 3.85 14.64
C ALA A 22 -10.16 3.33 14.70
N MET A 23 -9.23 3.99 14.03
CA MET A 23 -7.78 3.72 14.06
C MET A 23 -7.02 5.03 14.27
N PRO A 24 -7.09 5.63 15.48
CA PRO A 24 -6.51 6.94 15.75
C PRO A 24 -4.97 6.93 15.82
N GLU A 25 -4.37 5.76 15.85
CA GLU A 25 -2.92 5.61 15.97
C GLU A 25 -2.20 6.18 14.75
N ARG A 26 -1.07 6.84 14.98
CA ARG A 26 -0.21 7.31 13.91
C ARG A 26 0.47 6.11 13.24
N ILE A 27 0.32 6.01 11.93
CA ILE A 27 1.07 5.07 11.09
C ILE A 27 2.10 5.87 10.31
N SER A 28 3.37 5.50 10.39
CA SER A 28 4.42 6.10 9.55
C SER A 28 4.41 5.45 8.16
N ASN A 29 4.72 6.24 7.13
CA ASN A 29 4.85 5.70 5.78
C ASN A 29 6.06 4.77 5.69
N HIS A 30 5.82 3.45 5.75
CA HIS A 30 6.88 2.45 5.80
C HIS A 30 7.82 2.53 4.59
N GLY A 31 7.29 2.62 3.38
CA GLY A 31 8.12 2.74 2.17
C GLY A 31 9.02 3.97 2.20
N LEU A 32 8.50 5.11 2.66
CA LEU A 32 9.27 6.34 2.83
C LEU A 32 10.40 6.15 3.86
N ARG A 33 10.08 5.51 5.02
CA ARG A 33 11.06 5.25 6.08
C ARG A 33 12.14 4.25 5.66
N MET A 34 11.81 3.27 4.80
CA MET A 34 12.80 2.35 4.21
C MET A 34 13.77 3.10 3.29
N VAL A 35 13.28 4.03 2.46
CA VAL A 35 14.13 4.90 1.62
C VAL A 35 14.99 5.81 2.50
N GLU A 36 14.42 6.43 3.53
CA GLU A 36 15.16 7.24 4.50
C GLU A 36 16.29 6.45 5.17
N ALA A 37 15.98 5.24 5.67
CA ALA A 37 16.95 4.37 6.31
C ALA A 37 18.12 4.02 5.38
N THR A 38 17.80 3.70 4.12
CA THR A 38 18.81 3.39 3.10
C THR A 38 19.73 4.59 2.81
N LEU A 39 19.17 5.80 2.67
CA LEU A 39 19.96 7.01 2.48
C LEU A 39 20.87 7.32 3.65
N ARG A 40 20.37 7.19 4.89
CA ARG A 40 21.15 7.44 6.11
C ARG A 40 22.27 6.40 6.28
N ALA A 41 21.98 5.12 6.00
CA ALA A 41 22.97 4.04 6.09
C ALA A 41 24.11 4.19 5.06
N ALA A 42 23.84 4.81 3.92
CA ALA A 42 24.84 5.03 2.87
C ALA A 42 25.91 6.07 3.24
N ASN A 43 25.70 6.88 4.29
CA ASN A 43 26.63 7.91 4.76
C ASN A 43 27.20 8.79 3.62
N LEU A 44 26.34 9.22 2.71
CA LEU A 44 26.75 10.07 1.58
C LEU A 44 27.30 11.41 2.09
N PRO A 45 28.46 11.88 1.57
CA PRO A 45 28.98 13.19 1.93
C PRO A 45 28.00 14.30 1.52
N ASP A 46 27.88 15.31 2.35
CA ASP A 46 27.05 16.50 2.13
C ASP A 46 25.54 16.20 1.93
N LEU A 47 25.06 15.06 2.42
CA LEU A 47 23.64 14.75 2.43
C LEU A 47 22.92 15.52 3.53
N GLU A 48 22.04 16.43 3.14
CA GLU A 48 21.04 17.03 4.02
C GLU A 48 19.68 16.38 3.73
N LEU A 49 19.14 15.64 4.69
CA LEU A 49 17.91 14.86 4.53
C LEU A 49 16.80 15.34 5.47
N ALA A 50 15.74 15.89 4.91
CA ALA A 50 14.49 16.18 5.59
C ALA A 50 13.41 15.15 5.20
N VAL A 51 12.53 14.81 6.16
CA VAL A 51 11.41 13.88 5.93
C VAL A 51 10.13 14.49 6.48
N LEU A 52 9.18 14.75 5.59
CA LEU A 52 7.83 15.23 5.88
C LEU A 52 6.86 14.06 5.77
N ASP A 53 6.59 13.41 6.90
CA ASP A 53 5.63 12.29 7.01
C ASP A 53 4.38 12.83 7.70
N VAL A 54 3.46 13.40 6.91
CA VAL A 54 2.36 14.25 7.38
C VAL A 54 0.98 13.59 7.21
N VAL A 55 0.00 14.11 7.92
CA VAL A 55 -1.40 13.65 7.88
C VAL A 55 -2.28 14.86 7.57
N ASP A 56 -3.20 14.71 6.62
CA ASP A 56 -4.24 15.72 6.27
C ASP A 56 -3.68 17.12 5.98
N ALA A 57 -2.55 17.20 5.26
CA ALA A 57 -1.93 18.47 4.92
C ALA A 57 -2.57 19.08 3.66
N LEU A 58 -2.76 20.39 3.68
CA LEU A 58 -3.19 21.15 2.50
C LEU A 58 -2.03 21.35 1.51
N PRO A 59 -2.30 21.43 0.19
CA PRO A 59 -1.26 21.66 -0.81
C PRO A 59 -0.44 22.92 -0.55
N GLU A 60 -1.06 24.00 -0.08
CA GLU A 60 -0.41 25.27 0.25
C GLU A 60 0.60 25.12 1.39
N GLU A 61 0.18 24.50 2.48
CA GLU A 61 1.01 24.29 3.68
C GLU A 61 2.23 23.43 3.34
N LEU A 62 2.00 22.33 2.65
CA LEU A 62 3.05 21.41 2.22
C LEU A 62 4.04 22.09 1.25
N PHE A 63 3.54 22.90 0.32
CA PHE A 63 4.39 23.66 -0.60
C PHE A 63 5.31 24.62 0.14
N GLU A 64 4.79 25.43 1.08
CA GLU A 64 5.57 26.40 1.85
C GLU A 64 6.62 25.71 2.73
N GLU A 65 6.27 24.58 3.34
CA GLU A 65 7.21 23.79 4.15
C GLU A 65 8.37 23.25 3.31
N ILE A 66 8.09 22.71 2.12
CA ILE A 66 9.13 22.23 1.20
C ILE A 66 9.97 23.39 0.68
N LEU A 67 9.34 24.52 0.36
CA LEU A 67 10.04 25.71 -0.13
C LEU A 67 10.99 26.27 0.91
N ALA A 68 10.59 26.31 2.18
CA ALA A 68 11.44 26.74 3.28
C ALA A 68 12.68 25.85 3.49
N LEU A 69 12.55 24.55 3.18
CA LEU A 69 13.68 23.62 3.17
C LEU A 69 14.61 23.82 1.97
N ASP A 70 14.15 24.40 0.88
CA ASP A 70 14.86 24.62 -0.39
C ASP A 70 15.68 23.40 -0.87
N PRO A 71 15.06 22.21 -1.07
CA PRO A 71 15.75 21.01 -1.47
C PRO A 71 16.19 21.02 -2.93
N ASP A 72 17.29 20.29 -3.24
CA ASP A 72 17.72 20.02 -4.62
C ASP A 72 16.91 18.87 -5.24
N ILE A 73 16.48 17.90 -4.38
CA ILE A 73 15.68 16.74 -4.78
C ILE A 73 14.45 16.66 -3.87
N VAL A 74 13.29 16.51 -4.50
CA VAL A 74 12.01 16.26 -3.80
C VAL A 74 11.51 14.87 -4.19
N GLY A 75 11.33 14.00 -3.20
CA GLY A 75 10.83 12.64 -3.38
C GLY A 75 9.45 12.44 -2.77
N PHE A 76 8.44 12.17 -3.61
CA PHE A 76 7.07 11.94 -3.19
C PHE A 76 6.78 10.44 -3.07
N SER A 77 6.35 9.98 -1.89
CA SER A 77 5.81 8.64 -1.67
C SER A 77 4.32 8.61 -2.03
N THR A 78 4.02 8.21 -3.26
CA THR A 78 2.76 8.46 -3.94
C THR A 78 1.79 7.30 -3.82
N TYR A 79 0.65 7.59 -3.21
CA TYR A 79 -0.53 6.73 -3.12
C TYR A 79 -1.71 7.42 -3.79
N LEU A 80 -2.78 6.67 -4.04
CA LEU A 80 -4.00 7.20 -4.64
C LEU A 80 -4.52 8.46 -3.92
N TRP A 81 -4.55 8.44 -2.59
CA TRP A 81 -5.04 9.56 -1.77
C TRP A 81 -4.10 10.77 -1.73
N SER A 82 -2.80 10.58 -1.92
CA SER A 82 -1.81 11.66 -1.86
C SER A 82 -1.53 12.30 -3.22
N LEU A 83 -1.77 11.59 -4.32
CA LEU A 83 -1.46 12.06 -5.66
C LEU A 83 -2.15 13.40 -6.04
N PRO A 84 -3.44 13.65 -5.69
CA PRO A 84 -4.07 14.95 -5.99
C PRO A 84 -3.40 16.14 -5.30
N VAL A 85 -2.90 15.97 -4.09
CA VAL A 85 -2.15 17.00 -3.35
C VAL A 85 -0.76 17.15 -3.95
N PHE A 86 -0.07 16.05 -4.20
CA PHE A 86 1.28 16.06 -4.77
C PHE A 86 1.33 16.63 -6.19
N ASP A 87 0.27 16.46 -7.00
CA ASP A 87 0.14 17.10 -8.30
C ASP A 87 0.20 18.63 -8.18
N GLN A 88 -0.58 19.20 -7.27
CA GLN A 88 -0.60 20.66 -7.05
C GLN A 88 0.73 21.16 -6.53
N VAL A 89 1.31 20.49 -5.54
CA VAL A 89 2.59 20.86 -4.93
C VAL A 89 3.74 20.77 -5.94
N ALA A 90 3.85 19.66 -6.67
CA ALA A 90 4.91 19.45 -7.64
C ALA A 90 4.87 20.48 -8.77
N ARG A 91 3.69 20.81 -9.31
CA ARG A 91 3.54 21.87 -10.33
C ARG A 91 3.96 23.25 -9.81
N ARG A 92 3.66 23.58 -8.56
CA ARG A 92 4.08 24.83 -7.93
C ARG A 92 5.59 24.87 -7.74
N LEU A 93 6.19 23.80 -7.22
CA LEU A 93 7.65 23.69 -7.06
C LEU A 93 8.39 23.83 -8.39
N HIS A 94 7.89 23.15 -9.43
CA HIS A 94 8.48 23.23 -10.77
C HIS A 94 8.39 24.63 -11.36
N ARG A 95 7.26 25.33 -11.20
CA ARG A 95 7.11 26.73 -11.63
C ARG A 95 8.01 27.69 -10.88
N GLN A 96 8.24 27.42 -9.58
CA GLN A 96 9.12 28.23 -8.74
C GLN A 96 10.59 28.04 -9.15
N ASP A 97 10.99 26.78 -9.37
CA ASP A 97 12.35 26.46 -9.77
C ASP A 97 12.41 25.10 -10.47
N ALA A 98 12.45 25.12 -11.80
CA ALA A 98 12.54 23.95 -12.64
C ALA A 98 13.91 23.24 -12.57
N THR A 99 14.89 23.79 -11.87
CA THR A 99 16.20 23.16 -11.66
C THR A 99 16.18 22.10 -10.55
N ARG A 100 15.14 22.07 -9.68
CA ARG A 100 14.94 20.98 -8.72
C ARG A 100 14.65 19.66 -9.43
N THR A 101 15.11 18.57 -8.85
CA THR A 101 14.76 17.22 -9.32
C THR A 101 13.51 16.75 -8.59
N ILE A 102 12.44 16.43 -9.34
CA ILE A 102 11.15 15.98 -8.80
C ILE A 102 10.99 14.49 -9.10
N VAL A 103 10.93 13.68 -8.06
CA VAL A 103 10.85 12.21 -8.11
C VAL A 103 9.54 11.74 -7.49
N PHE A 104 8.81 10.90 -8.20
CA PHE A 104 7.65 10.19 -7.68
C PHE A 104 7.99 8.71 -7.50
N GLY A 105 7.68 8.14 -6.34
CA GLY A 105 7.78 6.71 -6.04
C GLY A 105 6.50 6.22 -5.35
N GLY A 106 6.42 4.94 -5.08
CA GLY A 106 5.24 4.33 -4.45
C GLY A 106 4.23 3.74 -5.45
N PRO A 107 3.12 3.15 -4.94
CA PRO A 107 2.20 2.36 -5.76
C PRO A 107 1.57 3.14 -6.93
N SER A 108 1.21 4.40 -6.71
CA SER A 108 0.56 5.23 -7.75
C SER A 108 1.53 5.96 -8.68
N ALA A 109 2.85 5.88 -8.45
CA ALA A 109 3.85 6.46 -9.35
C ALA A 109 4.07 5.55 -10.58
N ARG A 110 3.08 5.47 -11.43
CA ARG A 110 3.06 4.59 -12.62
C ARG A 110 2.76 5.39 -13.89
N PRO A 111 3.41 5.09 -15.04
CA PRO A 111 3.07 5.71 -16.32
C PRO A 111 1.57 5.74 -16.62
N ALA A 112 0.84 4.68 -16.30
CA ALA A 112 -0.61 4.60 -16.52
C ALA A 112 -1.37 5.71 -15.81
N MET A 113 -1.00 6.07 -14.58
CA MET A 113 -1.62 7.18 -13.83
C MET A 113 -1.28 8.53 -14.45
N PHE A 114 -0.02 8.74 -14.84
CA PHE A 114 0.46 9.99 -15.40
C PHE A 114 0.07 10.19 -16.88
N ASN A 115 -0.53 9.18 -17.53
CA ASN A 115 -1.05 9.28 -18.89
C ASN A 115 -2.49 9.75 -18.98
N GLN A 116 -3.22 9.81 -17.87
CA GLN A 116 -4.63 10.16 -17.85
C GLN A 116 -4.91 11.48 -17.11
N SER A 117 -6.01 12.15 -17.48
CA SER A 117 -6.54 13.27 -16.72
C SER A 117 -6.93 12.82 -15.29
N PRO A 118 -6.73 13.65 -14.24
CA PRO A 118 -6.21 15.02 -14.29
C PRO A 118 -4.67 15.09 -14.20
N PHE A 119 -3.97 13.96 -14.09
CA PHE A 119 -2.54 13.91 -13.75
C PHE A 119 -1.61 13.97 -14.96
N GLN A 120 -2.14 14.03 -16.17
CA GLN A 120 -1.35 13.99 -17.42
C GLN A 120 -0.32 15.12 -17.55
N GLU A 121 -0.54 16.25 -16.93
CA GLU A 121 0.41 17.37 -16.97
C GLU A 121 1.63 17.15 -16.08
N LEU A 122 1.53 16.26 -15.09
CA LEU A 122 2.69 15.86 -14.29
C LEU A 122 3.83 15.24 -15.12
N ARG A 123 3.56 14.74 -16.33
CA ARG A 123 4.60 14.28 -17.27
C ARG A 123 5.66 15.34 -17.59
N GLN A 124 5.26 16.63 -17.52
CA GLN A 124 6.17 17.76 -17.78
C GLN A 124 6.89 18.24 -16.53
N VAL A 125 6.49 17.75 -15.35
CA VAL A 125 6.96 18.19 -14.04
C VAL A 125 7.79 17.12 -13.37
N ALA A 126 7.37 15.85 -13.47
CA ALA A 126 8.07 14.71 -12.90
C ALA A 126 9.32 14.39 -13.74
N ASP A 127 10.49 14.51 -13.14
CA ASP A 127 11.73 14.11 -13.79
C ASP A 127 11.87 12.59 -13.82
N ILE A 128 11.43 11.91 -12.75
CA ILE A 128 11.61 10.49 -12.56
C ILE A 128 10.37 9.87 -11.89
N LEU A 129 9.90 8.72 -12.41
CA LEU A 129 9.06 7.80 -11.66
C LEU A 129 9.89 6.60 -11.24
N VAL A 130 9.93 6.28 -9.96
CA VAL A 130 10.50 5.03 -9.44
C VAL A 130 9.40 3.97 -9.47
N THR A 131 9.52 3.02 -10.40
CA THR A 131 8.46 2.03 -10.71
C THR A 131 8.63 0.69 -10.01
N GLY A 132 9.80 0.46 -9.41
CA GLY A 132 10.14 -0.74 -8.64
C GLY A 132 10.36 -0.44 -7.16
N GLU A 133 11.25 -1.23 -6.54
CA GLU A 133 11.70 -0.99 -5.17
C GLU A 133 12.50 0.32 -5.09
N GLY A 134 12.11 1.17 -4.14
CA GLY A 134 12.59 2.54 -4.07
C GLY A 134 13.93 2.72 -3.39
N GLU A 135 14.32 1.82 -2.50
CA GLU A 135 15.45 1.99 -1.58
C GLU A 135 16.76 2.28 -2.33
N HIS A 136 17.22 1.35 -3.15
CA HIS A 136 18.45 1.52 -3.93
C HIS A 136 18.28 2.43 -5.14
N ALA A 137 17.11 2.44 -5.79
CA ALA A 137 16.85 3.33 -6.92
C ALA A 137 16.99 4.80 -6.49
N PHE A 138 16.39 5.16 -5.36
CA PHE A 138 16.45 6.53 -4.87
C PHE A 138 17.87 6.89 -4.36
N LEU A 139 18.57 5.94 -3.72
CA LEU A 139 19.96 6.13 -3.33
C LEU A 139 20.85 6.44 -4.55
N GLU A 140 20.69 5.72 -5.66
CA GLU A 140 21.47 5.97 -6.88
C GLU A 140 21.14 7.34 -7.51
N ILE A 141 19.87 7.76 -7.48
CA ILE A 141 19.46 9.11 -7.92
C ILE A 141 20.15 10.19 -7.08
N VAL A 142 20.16 10.06 -5.75
CA VAL A 142 20.81 11.03 -4.84
C VAL A 142 22.32 11.00 -4.95
N SER A 143 22.91 9.83 -5.18
CA SER A 143 24.36 9.67 -5.31
C SER A 143 24.91 10.28 -6.61
N SER A 144 24.10 10.33 -7.65
CA SER A 144 24.50 10.88 -8.93
C SER A 144 24.67 12.40 -8.88
N THR A 145 25.83 12.89 -9.29
CA THR A 145 26.10 14.33 -9.49
C THR A 145 25.66 14.80 -10.87
N ASN A 146 25.56 13.88 -11.84
CA ASN A 146 25.00 14.15 -13.16
C ASN A 146 23.49 13.82 -13.16
N ARG A 147 22.66 14.86 -13.12
CA ARG A 147 21.19 14.77 -13.10
C ARG A 147 20.57 15.03 -14.45
N SER A 148 21.16 14.48 -15.50
CA SER A 148 20.58 14.46 -16.84
C SER A 148 19.72 13.21 -17.04
N VAL A 149 18.76 13.31 -17.96
CA VAL A 149 17.96 12.15 -18.39
C VAL A 149 18.84 10.99 -18.87
N ASP A 150 19.95 11.30 -19.56
CA ASP A 150 20.86 10.25 -20.06
C ASP A 150 21.59 9.54 -18.91
N ALA A 151 21.98 10.26 -17.85
CA ALA A 151 22.56 9.63 -16.66
C ALA A 151 21.54 8.74 -15.94
N TRP A 152 20.29 9.16 -15.83
CA TRP A 152 19.23 8.37 -15.18
C TRP A 152 18.82 7.12 -15.96
N LYS A 153 19.02 7.07 -17.30
CA LYS A 153 18.77 5.87 -18.11
C LYS A 153 19.59 4.65 -17.66
N SER A 154 20.72 4.86 -17.00
CA SER A 154 21.56 3.78 -16.47
C SER A 154 21.08 3.22 -15.13
N ILE A 155 20.17 3.92 -14.43
CA ILE A 155 19.61 3.49 -13.15
C ILE A 155 18.43 2.56 -13.40
N PRO A 156 18.44 1.30 -12.94
CA PRO A 156 17.33 0.38 -13.13
C PRO A 156 16.10 0.76 -12.28
N GLY A 157 14.90 0.42 -12.77
CA GLY A 157 13.64 0.58 -12.03
C GLY A 157 13.02 1.97 -12.16
N LEU A 158 13.37 2.74 -13.20
CA LEU A 158 12.84 4.08 -13.45
C LEU A 158 11.96 4.11 -14.70
N ALA A 159 11.01 5.06 -14.73
CA ALA A 159 10.36 5.52 -15.94
C ALA A 159 10.64 7.03 -16.11
N LEU A 160 11.13 7.41 -17.30
CA LEU A 160 11.57 8.75 -17.64
C LEU A 160 10.73 9.27 -18.81
N TRP A 161 10.17 10.49 -18.68
CA TRP A 161 9.41 11.11 -19.76
C TRP A 161 10.35 11.75 -20.77
N ASN A 162 10.24 11.40 -22.07
CA ASN A 162 11.09 11.93 -23.13
C ASN A 162 10.44 13.07 -23.94
N GLY A 163 9.24 13.50 -23.54
CA GLY A 163 8.43 14.48 -24.27
C GLY A 163 7.24 13.88 -25.01
N GLU A 164 7.29 12.59 -25.35
CA GLU A 164 6.26 11.87 -26.11
C GLU A 164 5.78 10.62 -25.40
N THR A 165 6.73 9.82 -24.90
CA THR A 165 6.48 8.53 -24.26
C THR A 165 7.32 8.34 -23.02
N TRP A 166 6.89 7.40 -22.15
CA TRP A 166 7.67 6.94 -21.02
C TRP A 166 8.73 5.94 -21.49
N HIS A 167 9.99 6.25 -21.19
CA HIS A 167 11.11 5.32 -21.34
C HIS A 167 11.30 4.57 -20.01
N ASN A 168 10.99 3.28 -19.99
CA ASN A 168 11.30 2.43 -18.84
C ASN A 168 12.75 1.97 -18.93
N THR A 169 13.51 2.14 -17.86
CA THR A 169 14.87 1.62 -17.74
C THR A 169 14.86 0.11 -17.48
N LEU A 170 16.01 -0.51 -17.34
CA LEU A 170 16.09 -1.93 -17.01
C LEU A 170 15.34 -2.25 -15.71
N VAL A 171 14.79 -3.46 -15.62
CA VAL A 171 14.19 -3.94 -14.37
C VAL A 171 15.29 -4.04 -13.32
N ARG A 172 15.04 -3.50 -12.13
CA ARG A 172 15.99 -3.58 -11.02
C ARG A 172 16.04 -5.02 -10.49
N PRO A 173 17.25 -5.58 -10.30
CA PRO A 173 17.39 -6.81 -9.52
C PRO A 173 16.82 -6.63 -8.11
N LEU A 174 16.13 -7.65 -7.63
CA LEU A 174 15.50 -7.61 -6.31
C LEU A 174 16.55 -7.66 -5.19
N SER A 175 16.44 -6.77 -4.22
CA SER A 175 17.32 -6.71 -3.06
C SER A 175 17.10 -7.87 -2.10
N ASP A 176 18.13 -8.34 -1.41
CA ASP A 176 17.94 -9.13 -0.20
C ASP A 176 17.32 -8.25 0.88
N LEU A 177 16.21 -8.69 1.46
CA LEU A 177 15.50 -7.90 2.48
C LEU A 177 16.33 -7.75 3.76
N ASN A 178 17.25 -8.68 4.02
CA ASN A 178 18.10 -8.66 5.22
C ASN A 178 19.28 -7.69 5.11
N GLU A 179 19.58 -7.22 3.90
CA GLU A 179 20.60 -6.18 3.66
C GLU A 179 20.01 -4.75 3.73
N LEU A 180 18.67 -4.63 3.73
CA LEU A 180 18.02 -3.32 3.84
C LEU A 180 18.06 -2.81 5.27
N ALA A 181 18.50 -1.56 5.45
CA ALA A 181 18.54 -0.92 6.75
C ALA A 181 17.14 -0.83 7.39
N SER A 182 17.04 -1.21 8.65
CA SER A 182 15.80 -1.13 9.41
C SER A 182 15.57 0.29 9.93
N PRO A 183 14.42 0.94 9.60
CA PRO A 183 14.10 2.25 10.15
C PRO A 183 13.88 2.21 11.68
N TYR A 184 13.53 1.06 12.24
CA TYR A 184 13.35 0.86 13.67
C TYR A 184 14.69 0.77 14.40
N ALA A 185 15.62 -0.05 13.91
CA ALA A 185 16.97 -0.15 14.44
C ALA A 185 17.70 1.20 14.38
N MET A 186 17.46 2.00 13.35
CA MET A 186 17.98 3.36 13.21
C MET A 186 17.26 4.42 14.05
N LYS A 187 16.17 4.06 14.73
CA LYS A 187 15.38 4.96 15.62
C LYS A 187 14.83 6.21 14.88
N ILE A 188 14.52 6.09 13.60
CA ILE A 188 13.99 7.20 12.79
C ILE A 188 12.45 7.17 12.67
N VAL A 189 11.79 6.18 13.28
CA VAL A 189 10.33 6.09 13.36
C VAL A 189 9.88 6.77 14.66
N PRO A 190 8.82 7.60 14.63
CA PRO A 190 8.29 8.25 15.83
C PRO A 190 7.88 7.26 16.91
N HIS A 191 8.00 7.67 18.18
CA HIS A 191 7.51 6.92 19.33
C HIS A 191 5.99 6.74 19.33
N GLY A 192 5.53 5.62 19.83
CA GLY A 192 4.11 5.27 19.92
C GLY A 192 3.51 4.91 18.55
N GLY A 193 2.20 5.10 18.41
CA GLY A 193 1.48 4.80 17.18
C GLY A 193 1.38 3.30 16.89
N LEU A 194 1.22 2.97 15.61
CA LEU A 194 1.16 1.61 15.09
C LEU A 194 2.40 1.38 14.20
N ALA A 195 3.20 0.38 14.51
CA ALA A 195 4.34 0.00 13.68
C ALA A 195 3.87 -0.67 12.37
N VAL A 196 4.72 -0.66 11.37
CA VAL A 196 4.50 -1.38 10.11
C VAL A 196 5.61 -2.41 9.95
N LEU A 197 5.26 -3.69 9.88
CA LEU A 197 6.20 -4.79 9.69
C LEU A 197 6.00 -5.46 8.34
N GLN A 198 7.11 -5.90 7.77
CA GLN A 198 7.16 -6.66 6.54
C GLN A 198 8.10 -7.84 6.69
N THR A 199 7.57 -9.09 6.58
CA THR A 199 8.39 -10.30 6.71
C THR A 199 8.85 -10.86 5.37
N TYR A 200 8.13 -10.56 4.28
CA TYR A 200 8.50 -10.93 2.92
C TYR A 200 7.94 -9.95 1.89
N ARG A 201 8.45 -10.00 0.66
CA ARG A 201 7.91 -9.27 -0.49
C ARG A 201 7.49 -10.23 -1.59
N GLY A 202 6.32 -9.94 -2.19
CA GLY A 202 5.68 -10.67 -3.27
C GLY A 202 4.37 -11.32 -2.84
N CYS A 203 3.66 -11.90 -3.82
CA CYS A 203 2.41 -12.63 -3.60
C CYS A 203 2.37 -13.86 -4.51
N PRO A 204 1.94 -15.05 -4.04
CA PRO A 204 1.82 -16.22 -4.89
C PRO A 204 0.60 -16.19 -5.82
N PHE A 205 -0.26 -15.19 -5.70
CA PHE A 205 -1.49 -15.05 -6.48
C PHE A 205 -1.42 -13.89 -7.48
N THR A 206 -2.25 -13.98 -8.52
CA THR A 206 -2.32 -13.03 -9.64
C THR A 206 -3.67 -12.31 -9.71
N CYS A 207 -4.37 -12.14 -8.59
CA CYS A 207 -5.70 -11.53 -8.56
C CYS A 207 -5.75 -10.23 -9.36
N ALA A 208 -6.66 -10.14 -10.35
CA ALA A 208 -6.68 -9.08 -11.35
C ALA A 208 -6.91 -7.67 -10.79
N TYR A 209 -7.62 -7.56 -9.65
CA TYR A 209 -7.91 -6.28 -8.97
C TYR A 209 -6.78 -5.81 -8.04
N CYS A 210 -5.76 -6.66 -7.78
CA CYS A 210 -4.78 -6.44 -6.72
C CYS A 210 -3.40 -6.09 -7.27
N GLU A 211 -2.74 -5.06 -6.75
CA GLU A 211 -1.39 -4.70 -7.15
C GLU A 211 -0.32 -5.67 -6.62
N TRP A 212 -0.58 -6.38 -5.52
CA TRP A 212 0.28 -7.47 -5.07
C TRP A 212 0.39 -8.61 -6.08
N GLY A 213 -0.66 -8.85 -6.87
CA GLY A 213 -0.69 -9.88 -7.92
C GLY A 213 0.26 -9.60 -9.11
N THR A 214 0.91 -8.45 -9.16
CA THR A 214 1.91 -8.10 -10.17
C THR A 214 3.35 -8.30 -9.69
N MET A 215 3.52 -8.62 -8.42
CA MET A 215 4.84 -8.81 -7.81
C MET A 215 5.35 -10.24 -8.05
N GLU A 216 6.66 -10.41 -7.98
CA GLU A 216 7.24 -11.75 -8.06
C GLU A 216 6.80 -12.65 -6.90
N SER A 217 6.88 -13.95 -7.14
CA SER A 217 6.61 -14.97 -6.13
C SER A 217 7.39 -14.70 -4.84
N PRO A 218 6.81 -14.90 -3.64
CA PRO A 218 7.38 -14.54 -2.35
C PRO A 218 8.58 -15.43 -1.98
N LYS A 219 9.74 -15.18 -2.57
CA LYS A 219 10.99 -15.92 -2.29
C LYS A 219 11.90 -15.18 -1.32
N ARG A 220 11.75 -13.85 -1.20
CA ARG A 220 12.58 -13.00 -0.35
C ARG A 220 11.93 -12.86 1.00
N VAL A 221 12.60 -13.34 2.02
CA VAL A 221 12.10 -13.46 3.39
C VAL A 221 13.12 -12.87 4.35
N ARG A 222 12.66 -12.12 5.33
CA ARG A 222 13.50 -11.69 6.47
C ARG A 222 13.81 -12.89 7.35
N THR A 223 15.04 -12.96 7.82
CA THR A 223 15.49 -14.00 8.75
C THR A 223 14.99 -13.73 10.17
N GLU A 224 14.98 -14.77 10.98
CA GLU A 224 14.68 -14.71 12.42
C GLU A 224 15.54 -13.66 13.13
N ASP A 225 16.86 -13.66 12.90
CA ASP A 225 17.79 -12.70 13.51
C ASP A 225 17.42 -11.24 13.18
N HIS A 226 17.10 -10.97 11.89
CA HIS A 226 16.67 -9.65 11.47
C HIS A 226 15.35 -9.23 12.13
N LEU A 227 14.39 -10.15 12.23
CA LEU A 227 13.10 -9.89 12.88
C LEU A 227 13.26 -9.71 14.41
N ILE A 228 14.16 -10.44 15.06
CA ILE A 228 14.50 -10.22 16.48
C ILE A 228 15.05 -8.80 16.69
N GLU A 229 15.97 -8.36 15.83
CA GLU A 229 16.49 -7.00 15.87
C GLU A 229 15.39 -5.95 15.71
N GLU A 230 14.51 -6.10 14.71
CA GLU A 230 13.39 -5.18 14.47
C GLU A 230 12.39 -5.17 15.64
N LEU A 231 11.95 -6.32 16.14
CA LEU A 231 11.01 -6.43 17.25
C LEU A 231 11.61 -5.86 18.55
N THR A 232 12.89 -6.08 18.78
CA THR A 232 13.61 -5.47 19.94
C THR A 232 13.68 -3.94 19.82
N ALA A 233 13.96 -3.42 18.63
CA ALA A 233 13.96 -1.98 18.39
C ALA A 233 12.54 -1.36 18.53
N LEU A 234 11.51 -2.11 18.18
CA LEU A 234 10.12 -1.71 18.36
C LEU A 234 9.73 -1.58 19.84
N GLU A 235 10.23 -2.44 20.72
CA GLU A 235 10.00 -2.27 22.17
C GLU A 235 10.48 -0.89 22.67
N ILE A 236 11.57 -0.38 22.12
CA ILE A 236 12.13 0.94 22.49
C ILE A 236 11.19 2.07 22.01
N SER A 237 10.64 1.97 20.80
CA SER A 237 9.71 2.97 20.25
C SER A 237 8.29 2.85 20.82
N ASN A 238 8.00 1.75 21.51
CA ASN A 238 6.76 1.45 22.24
C ASN A 238 5.46 1.71 21.46
N PRO A 239 5.26 1.12 20.28
CA PRO A 239 3.98 1.20 19.57
C PRO A 239 2.91 0.34 20.27
N VAL A 240 1.64 0.62 19.99
CA VAL A 240 0.53 -0.19 20.49
C VAL A 240 0.49 -1.60 19.87
N GLY A 241 1.15 -1.78 18.73
CA GLY A 241 1.23 -3.04 18.00
C GLY A 241 1.86 -2.85 16.64
N ALA A 242 1.63 -3.81 15.75
CA ALA A 242 2.14 -3.78 14.38
C ALA A 242 1.06 -4.13 13.35
N LEU A 243 1.09 -3.41 12.22
CA LEU A 243 0.40 -3.76 10.99
C LEU A 243 1.36 -4.53 10.08
N MET A 244 1.02 -5.77 9.74
CA MET A 244 1.76 -6.54 8.74
C MET A 244 1.34 -6.09 7.35
N VAL A 245 2.31 -5.68 6.54
CA VAL A 245 2.07 -5.29 5.13
C VAL A 245 2.45 -6.39 4.15
N ASP A 246 2.55 -7.60 4.63
CA ASP A 246 2.70 -8.79 3.81
C ASP A 246 1.40 -9.03 3.00
N ALA A 247 1.50 -9.70 1.85
CA ALA A 247 0.32 -10.06 1.05
C ALA A 247 -0.67 -10.99 1.78
N GLY A 248 -0.24 -11.60 2.87
CA GLY A 248 -0.99 -12.39 3.83
C GLY A 248 -0.03 -13.14 4.75
N LEU A 249 -0.28 -13.12 6.05
CA LEU A 249 0.57 -13.69 7.09
C LEU A 249 0.93 -15.17 6.84
N ASN A 250 -0.02 -15.94 6.29
CA ASN A 250 0.08 -17.37 6.07
C ASN A 250 0.34 -17.76 4.59
N LEU A 251 0.75 -16.84 3.74
CA LEU A 251 1.02 -17.13 2.33
C LEU A 251 2.46 -17.54 2.04
N ASN A 252 3.38 -17.27 2.98
CA ASN A 252 4.77 -17.71 2.91
C ASN A 252 5.15 -18.42 4.20
N GLU A 253 5.19 -19.75 4.13
CA GLU A 253 5.45 -20.62 5.28
C GLU A 253 6.81 -20.38 5.94
N ARG A 254 7.84 -20.03 5.15
CA ARG A 254 9.16 -19.69 5.69
C ARG A 254 9.10 -18.37 6.47
N ALA A 255 8.53 -17.32 5.88
CA ALA A 255 8.40 -16.02 6.53
C ALA A 255 7.61 -16.12 7.83
N PHE A 256 6.50 -16.88 7.81
CA PHE A 256 5.71 -17.13 9.00
C PHE A 256 6.54 -17.79 10.13
N LYS A 257 7.31 -18.83 9.81
CA LYS A 257 8.16 -19.52 10.81
C LYS A 257 9.24 -18.61 11.38
N GLU A 258 9.88 -17.79 10.55
CA GLU A 258 10.86 -16.80 11.00
C GLU A 258 10.21 -15.80 11.98
N LEU A 259 9.02 -15.27 11.62
CA LEU A 259 8.27 -14.34 12.49
C LEU A 259 7.84 -15.00 13.80
N ALA A 260 7.33 -16.24 13.76
CA ALA A 260 6.86 -16.95 14.95
C ALA A 260 8.00 -17.17 15.95
N ARG A 261 9.19 -17.60 15.47
CA ARG A 261 10.38 -17.77 16.32
C ARG A 261 10.88 -16.45 16.89
N ALA A 262 10.96 -15.41 16.07
CA ALA A 262 11.36 -14.08 16.53
C ALA A 262 10.38 -13.50 17.56
N SER A 263 9.08 -13.73 17.36
CA SER A 263 8.04 -13.34 18.31
C SER A 263 8.14 -14.12 19.64
N GLU A 264 8.44 -15.42 19.59
CA GLU A 264 8.65 -16.24 20.78
C GLU A 264 9.90 -15.78 21.56
N ALA A 265 11.01 -15.55 20.86
CA ALA A 265 12.29 -15.11 21.45
C ALA A 265 12.18 -13.73 22.13
N THR A 266 11.43 -12.79 21.53
CA THR A 266 11.28 -11.44 22.07
C THR A 266 10.08 -11.28 23.01
N GLY A 267 9.06 -12.11 22.88
CA GLY A 267 7.79 -11.97 23.57
C GLY A 267 6.93 -10.80 23.09
N TYR A 268 7.34 -10.11 22.00
CA TYR A 268 6.78 -8.82 21.57
C TYR A 268 5.26 -8.84 21.42
N PHE A 269 4.69 -9.82 20.72
CA PHE A 269 3.25 -9.84 20.44
C PHE A 269 2.35 -10.32 21.59
N ARG A 270 2.89 -10.79 22.72
CA ARG A 270 2.06 -11.29 23.83
C ARG A 270 1.12 -10.24 24.42
N ASN A 271 1.53 -8.97 24.41
CA ASN A 271 0.76 -7.85 24.95
C ASN A 271 0.56 -6.72 23.94
N LYS A 272 0.71 -6.99 22.66
CA LYS A 272 0.62 -6.01 21.59
C LYS A 272 -0.46 -6.40 20.60
N ARG A 273 -0.92 -5.41 19.85
CA ARG A 273 -1.82 -5.61 18.71
C ARG A 273 -1.05 -6.16 17.52
N LEU A 274 -1.65 -7.12 16.81
CA LEU A 274 -1.20 -7.56 15.49
C LEU A 274 -2.35 -7.41 14.50
N ILE A 275 -2.17 -6.56 13.51
CA ILE A 275 -3.10 -6.43 12.38
C ILE A 275 -2.49 -7.15 11.20
N CYS A 276 -3.18 -8.11 10.63
CA CYS A 276 -2.68 -8.87 9.48
C CYS A 276 -3.81 -9.39 8.60
N GLU A 277 -3.48 -9.65 7.33
CA GLU A 277 -4.34 -10.35 6.41
C GLU A 277 -4.01 -11.85 6.43
N VAL A 278 -5.04 -12.71 6.30
CA VAL A 278 -4.87 -14.15 6.12
C VAL A 278 -5.69 -14.69 4.95
N TYR A 279 -5.20 -15.75 4.35
CA TYR A 279 -5.90 -16.50 3.30
C TYR A 279 -6.47 -17.80 3.90
N PRO A 280 -7.79 -17.94 4.09
CA PRO A 280 -8.39 -19.03 4.85
C PRO A 280 -8.01 -20.43 4.36
N ALA A 281 -7.98 -20.65 3.04
CA ALA A 281 -7.63 -21.94 2.47
C ALA A 281 -6.20 -22.43 2.76
N LYS A 282 -5.31 -21.52 3.22
CA LYS A 282 -3.91 -21.81 3.55
C LYS A 282 -3.62 -21.84 5.06
N ILE A 283 -4.64 -21.61 5.89
CA ILE A 283 -4.48 -21.68 7.35
C ILE A 283 -4.17 -23.12 7.76
N GLN A 284 -3.25 -23.26 8.71
CA GLN A 284 -2.85 -24.51 9.35
C GLN A 284 -2.84 -24.30 10.87
N LYS A 285 -2.81 -25.41 11.62
CA LYS A 285 -2.86 -25.38 13.09
C LYS A 285 -1.84 -24.42 13.73
N HIS A 286 -0.59 -24.43 13.27
CA HIS A 286 0.46 -23.58 13.85
C HIS A 286 0.24 -22.09 13.58
N HIS A 287 -0.47 -21.70 12.50
CA HIS A 287 -0.90 -20.32 12.28
C HIS A 287 -1.93 -19.91 13.36
N MET A 288 -2.92 -20.78 13.64
CA MET A 288 -3.91 -20.54 14.69
C MET A 288 -3.26 -20.48 16.08
N ASP A 289 -2.35 -21.42 16.37
CA ASP A 289 -1.63 -21.47 17.65
C ASP A 289 -0.84 -20.16 17.89
N PHE A 290 -0.17 -19.63 16.87
CA PHE A 290 0.53 -18.34 16.96
C PHE A 290 -0.45 -17.17 17.17
N MET A 291 -1.47 -17.04 16.33
CA MET A 291 -2.41 -15.92 16.41
C MET A 291 -3.17 -15.89 17.73
N SER A 292 -3.48 -17.06 18.33
CA SER A 292 -4.16 -17.15 19.61
C SER A 292 -3.30 -16.71 20.81
N GLN A 293 -1.98 -16.57 20.64
CA GLN A 293 -1.05 -16.10 21.67
C GLN A 293 -0.75 -14.59 21.57
N VAL A 294 -1.25 -13.94 20.53
CA VAL A 294 -1.14 -12.50 20.34
C VAL A 294 -2.08 -11.78 21.31
N GLY A 295 -1.65 -10.67 21.92
CA GLY A 295 -2.42 -9.94 22.90
C GLY A 295 -3.73 -9.39 22.34
N GLU A 296 -3.69 -8.79 21.14
CA GLU A 296 -4.87 -8.26 20.43
C GLU A 296 -4.76 -8.57 18.93
N PRO A 297 -5.22 -9.76 18.48
CA PRO A 297 -5.18 -10.11 17.08
C PRO A 297 -6.37 -9.52 16.30
N LEU A 298 -6.09 -8.68 15.29
CA LEU A 298 -7.05 -8.15 14.33
C LEU A 298 -6.75 -8.76 12.96
N ILE A 299 -7.65 -9.60 12.48
CA ILE A 299 -7.41 -10.44 11.30
C ILE A 299 -8.35 -10.02 10.18
N GLY A 300 -7.79 -9.50 9.08
CA GLY A 300 -8.49 -9.30 7.83
C GLY A 300 -8.55 -10.59 7.02
N VAL A 301 -9.69 -10.85 6.39
CA VAL A 301 -9.93 -12.02 5.55
C VAL A 301 -10.52 -11.59 4.23
N GLY A 302 -9.67 -11.51 3.21
CA GLY A 302 -10.10 -11.16 1.87
C GLY A 302 -10.94 -12.27 1.24
N LEU A 303 -12.25 -12.15 1.29
CA LEU A 303 -13.21 -13.02 0.60
C LEU A 303 -13.44 -12.55 -0.83
N GLN A 304 -13.71 -11.27 -1.00
CA GLN A 304 -14.05 -10.50 -2.20
C GLN A 304 -15.45 -10.81 -2.73
N SER A 305 -15.80 -12.07 -2.97
CA SER A 305 -17.13 -12.54 -3.40
C SER A 305 -17.32 -14.01 -3.04
N PHE A 306 -18.57 -14.46 -2.93
CA PHE A 306 -18.92 -15.88 -2.93
C PHE A 306 -19.30 -16.39 -4.34
N ASP A 307 -19.47 -15.49 -5.30
CA ASP A 307 -19.79 -15.88 -6.67
C ASP A 307 -18.56 -16.45 -7.39
N LYS A 308 -18.65 -17.72 -7.83
CA LYS A 308 -17.54 -18.43 -8.47
C LYS A 308 -17.16 -17.84 -9.83
N THR A 309 -18.14 -17.27 -10.55
CA THR A 309 -17.90 -16.65 -11.85
C THR A 309 -17.09 -15.37 -11.68
N THR A 310 -17.52 -14.51 -10.75
CA THR A 310 -16.80 -13.29 -10.38
C THR A 310 -15.37 -13.60 -9.93
N LEU A 311 -15.21 -14.57 -9.03
CA LEU A 311 -13.87 -14.97 -8.54
C LEU A 311 -12.98 -15.49 -9.67
N SER A 312 -13.53 -16.32 -10.59
CA SER A 312 -12.78 -16.83 -11.75
C SER A 312 -12.36 -15.69 -12.68
N THR A 313 -13.25 -14.74 -12.95
CA THR A 313 -12.94 -13.54 -13.76
C THR A 313 -11.83 -12.70 -13.12
N MET A 314 -11.74 -12.69 -11.81
CA MET A 314 -10.73 -11.97 -11.04
C MET A 314 -9.48 -12.82 -10.70
N GLU A 315 -9.30 -13.97 -11.31
CA GLU A 315 -8.18 -14.90 -11.06
C GLU A 315 -8.01 -15.25 -9.57
N ARG A 316 -9.12 -15.42 -8.86
CA ARG A 316 -9.14 -15.75 -7.44
C ARG A 316 -9.89 -17.05 -7.18
N THR A 317 -9.42 -17.82 -6.21
CA THR A 317 -10.05 -19.07 -5.76
C THR A 317 -10.60 -18.93 -4.36
N LEU A 318 -11.68 -19.68 -4.06
CA LEU A 318 -12.28 -19.79 -2.74
C LEU A 318 -12.55 -21.27 -2.44
N GLU A 319 -12.13 -21.73 -1.26
CA GLU A 319 -12.50 -23.02 -0.70
C GLU A 319 -13.50 -22.76 0.43
N GLU A 320 -14.80 -22.80 0.12
CA GLU A 320 -15.87 -22.35 1.01
C GLU A 320 -15.90 -23.12 2.34
N GLU A 321 -15.73 -24.45 2.32
CA GLU A 321 -15.71 -25.25 3.54
C GLU A 321 -14.58 -24.86 4.49
N LYS A 322 -13.38 -24.62 3.95
CA LYS A 322 -12.25 -24.15 4.75
C LYS A 322 -12.47 -22.73 5.25
N PHE A 323 -13.08 -21.89 4.43
CA PHE A 323 -13.45 -20.52 4.84
C PHE A 323 -14.36 -20.56 6.06
N ASP A 324 -15.46 -21.32 6.00
CA ASP A 324 -16.45 -21.42 7.08
C ASP A 324 -15.81 -21.94 8.38
N VAL A 325 -15.02 -23.02 8.29
CA VAL A 325 -14.34 -23.62 9.45
C VAL A 325 -13.37 -22.63 10.09
N HIS A 326 -12.48 -22.02 9.30
CA HIS A 326 -11.43 -21.17 9.85
C HIS A 326 -11.96 -19.83 10.37
N ILE A 327 -13.01 -19.26 9.76
CA ILE A 327 -13.69 -18.08 10.33
C ILE A 327 -14.24 -18.43 11.72
N ALA A 328 -14.96 -19.55 11.85
CA ALA A 328 -15.53 -19.97 13.13
C ALA A 328 -14.46 -20.24 14.20
N GLU A 329 -13.29 -20.73 13.81
CA GLU A 329 -12.16 -20.93 14.73
C GLU A 329 -11.53 -19.59 15.15
N MET A 330 -11.22 -18.71 14.20
CA MET A 330 -10.55 -17.43 14.48
C MET A 330 -11.40 -16.51 15.35
N THR A 331 -12.71 -16.48 15.17
CA THR A 331 -13.61 -15.62 15.96
C THR A 331 -13.67 -15.97 17.45
N ARG A 332 -13.09 -17.11 17.86
CA ARG A 332 -13.01 -17.50 19.28
C ARG A 332 -11.93 -16.73 20.05
N PHE A 333 -10.94 -16.17 19.35
CA PHE A 333 -9.80 -15.51 20.00
C PHE A 333 -9.38 -14.19 19.33
N ALA A 334 -9.92 -13.86 18.15
CA ALA A 334 -9.51 -12.71 17.37
C ALA A 334 -10.70 -11.82 16.96
N HIS A 335 -10.41 -10.55 16.73
CA HIS A 335 -11.31 -9.68 15.97
C HIS A 335 -11.12 -9.96 14.47
N VAL A 336 -12.13 -10.56 13.84
CA VAL A 336 -12.08 -10.94 12.42
C VAL A 336 -12.90 -9.93 11.60
N ALA A 337 -12.32 -9.46 10.50
CA ALA A 337 -12.99 -8.66 9.49
C ALA A 337 -13.02 -9.40 8.15
N ILE A 338 -14.22 -9.73 7.65
CA ILE A 338 -14.41 -10.26 6.31
C ILE A 338 -14.42 -9.09 5.33
N GLU A 339 -13.73 -9.23 4.21
CA GLU A 339 -13.57 -8.18 3.20
C GLU A 339 -14.14 -8.62 1.86
N ILE A 340 -15.05 -7.80 1.30
CA ILE A 340 -15.64 -8.00 -0.02
C ILE A 340 -15.52 -6.72 -0.86
N ILE A 341 -15.59 -6.86 -2.19
CA ILE A 341 -15.47 -5.74 -3.11
C ILE A 341 -16.77 -5.59 -3.91
N MET A 342 -17.38 -4.41 -3.88
CA MET A 342 -18.53 -4.02 -4.69
C MET A 342 -18.05 -3.44 -6.03
N GLY A 343 -18.65 -3.89 -7.13
CA GLY A 343 -18.35 -3.35 -8.47
C GLY A 343 -17.21 -4.06 -9.19
N LEU A 344 -16.90 -5.33 -8.88
CA LEU A 344 -15.93 -6.12 -9.64
C LEU A 344 -16.47 -6.46 -11.05
N PRO A 345 -15.62 -6.38 -12.11
CA PRO A 345 -16.04 -6.85 -13.43
C PRO A 345 -16.49 -8.31 -13.43
N GLY A 346 -17.62 -8.57 -14.06
CA GLY A 346 -18.23 -9.92 -14.12
C GLY A 346 -19.16 -10.25 -12.95
N ASP A 347 -19.20 -9.41 -11.89
CA ASP A 347 -20.21 -9.48 -10.84
C ASP A 347 -21.48 -8.71 -11.26
N THR A 348 -22.56 -8.86 -10.50
CA THR A 348 -23.82 -8.15 -10.70
C THR A 348 -24.37 -7.67 -9.34
N PRO A 349 -25.28 -6.67 -9.31
CA PRO A 349 -25.94 -6.25 -8.08
C PRO A 349 -26.61 -7.42 -7.33
N GLU A 350 -27.18 -8.38 -8.05
CA GLU A 350 -27.84 -9.54 -7.45
C GLU A 350 -26.83 -10.48 -6.76
N THR A 351 -25.75 -10.86 -7.44
CA THR A 351 -24.72 -11.76 -6.91
C THR A 351 -23.93 -11.08 -5.79
N PHE A 352 -23.67 -9.78 -5.91
CA PHE A 352 -23.07 -8.98 -4.85
C PHE A 352 -23.95 -8.96 -3.59
N ARG A 353 -25.27 -8.72 -3.70
CA ARG A 353 -26.18 -8.72 -2.55
C ARG A 353 -26.25 -10.08 -1.86
N LYS A 354 -26.21 -11.19 -2.63
CA LYS A 354 -26.11 -12.54 -2.06
C LYS A 354 -24.82 -12.69 -1.25
N THR A 355 -23.69 -12.23 -1.80
CA THR A 355 -22.40 -12.21 -1.09
C THR A 355 -22.45 -11.35 0.17
N PHE A 356 -23.01 -10.13 0.08
CA PHE A 356 -23.13 -9.20 1.20
C PHE A 356 -23.93 -9.82 2.36
N TRP A 357 -25.14 -10.32 2.11
CA TRP A 357 -25.97 -10.86 3.17
C TRP A 357 -25.40 -12.15 3.78
N ARG A 358 -24.77 -13.00 2.97
CA ARG A 358 -24.07 -14.16 3.48
C ARG A 358 -22.87 -13.75 4.36
N ALA A 359 -22.07 -12.81 3.91
CA ALA A 359 -20.93 -12.29 4.69
C ALA A 359 -21.40 -11.64 6.00
N ARG A 360 -22.55 -10.95 6.02
CA ARG A 360 -23.16 -10.37 7.20
C ARG A 360 -23.67 -11.41 8.22
N SER A 361 -23.87 -12.66 7.81
CA SER A 361 -24.34 -13.72 8.75
C SER A 361 -23.23 -14.30 9.63
N TYR A 362 -21.96 -14.00 9.34
CA TYR A 362 -20.85 -14.41 10.20
C TYR A 362 -20.71 -13.45 11.39
N PRO A 363 -20.25 -13.93 12.58
CA PRO A 363 -20.02 -13.12 13.78
C PRO A 363 -18.72 -12.30 13.63
N CYS A 364 -18.61 -11.55 12.54
CA CYS A 364 -17.42 -10.79 12.13
C CYS A 364 -17.78 -9.37 11.77
N THR A 365 -16.82 -8.47 11.85
CA THR A 365 -16.89 -7.21 11.13
C THR A 365 -16.92 -7.49 9.63
N LEU A 366 -17.80 -6.81 8.89
CA LEU A 366 -17.78 -6.84 7.43
C LEU A 366 -17.24 -5.51 6.90
N ARG A 367 -16.24 -5.57 6.04
CA ARG A 367 -15.73 -4.44 5.27
C ARG A 367 -16.11 -4.61 3.81
N VAL A 368 -16.78 -3.62 3.25
CA VAL A 368 -17.13 -3.61 1.83
C VAL A 368 -16.36 -2.50 1.17
N TYR A 369 -15.47 -2.86 0.25
CA TYR A 369 -14.69 -1.89 -0.52
C TYR A 369 -15.40 -1.56 -1.83
N HIS A 370 -15.40 -0.29 -2.20
CA HIS A 370 -15.70 0.11 -3.56
C HIS A 370 -14.55 -0.34 -4.46
N CYS A 371 -14.83 -1.00 -5.58
CA CYS A 371 -13.82 -1.42 -6.54
C CYS A 371 -13.05 -0.21 -7.06
N VAL A 372 -11.73 -0.25 -6.94
CA VAL A 372 -10.81 0.79 -7.41
C VAL A 372 -9.96 0.24 -8.55
N VAL A 373 -9.89 0.98 -9.66
CA VAL A 373 -9.14 0.61 -10.86
C VAL A 373 -7.68 0.99 -10.69
N LEU A 374 -6.94 0.19 -9.91
CA LEU A 374 -5.57 0.47 -9.54
C LEU A 374 -4.60 0.40 -10.75
N PRO A 375 -3.55 1.24 -10.80
CA PRO A 375 -2.72 1.45 -11.98
C PRO A 375 -1.87 0.25 -12.41
N SER A 376 -1.48 -0.63 -11.50
CA SER A 376 -0.76 -1.86 -11.82
C SER A 376 -1.65 -3.12 -11.82
N ALA A 377 -2.96 -2.95 -11.61
CA ALA A 377 -3.95 -4.01 -11.56
C ALA A 377 -4.99 -3.86 -12.68
N LEU A 378 -6.26 -3.62 -12.36
CA LEU A 378 -7.33 -3.55 -13.34
C LEU A 378 -7.04 -2.56 -14.49
N MET A 379 -6.41 -1.43 -14.22
CA MET A 379 -6.14 -0.40 -15.24
C MET A 379 -5.34 -0.93 -16.45
N VAL A 380 -4.38 -1.82 -16.21
CA VAL A 380 -3.46 -2.31 -17.25
C VAL A 380 -3.62 -3.80 -17.56
N ARG A 381 -4.33 -4.56 -16.69
CA ARG A 381 -4.50 -6.01 -16.85
C ARG A 381 -5.90 -6.42 -17.29
N SER A 382 -6.89 -5.53 -17.18
CA SER A 382 -8.25 -5.86 -17.61
C SER A 382 -8.33 -5.93 -19.12
N PRO A 383 -8.95 -6.99 -19.67
CA PRO A 383 -9.27 -7.06 -21.08
C PRO A 383 -10.38 -6.03 -21.44
N PRO A 384 -10.43 -5.57 -22.71
CA PRO A 384 -11.40 -4.54 -23.14
C PRO A 384 -12.87 -4.90 -22.87
N GLU A 385 -13.21 -6.17 -22.88
CA GLU A 385 -14.57 -6.69 -22.59
C GLU A 385 -15.03 -6.45 -21.17
N HIS A 386 -14.15 -6.11 -20.24
CA HIS A 386 -14.55 -5.66 -18.89
C HIS A 386 -15.20 -4.28 -18.89
N LEU A 387 -15.09 -3.49 -19.98
CA LEU A 387 -15.77 -2.20 -20.19
C LEU A 387 -15.57 -1.23 -19.02
N LEU A 388 -14.37 -1.14 -18.49
CA LEU A 388 -14.08 -0.33 -17.32
C LEU A 388 -14.34 1.15 -17.57
N ASN A 389 -15.21 1.74 -16.77
CA ASN A 389 -15.44 3.17 -16.64
C ASN A 389 -15.29 3.55 -15.16
N TYR A 390 -14.40 4.48 -14.86
CA TYR A 390 -14.05 4.86 -13.49
C TYR A 390 -13.78 6.35 -13.38
N ASP A 391 -13.83 6.86 -12.16
CA ASP A 391 -13.41 8.22 -11.87
C ASP A 391 -11.89 8.35 -11.99
N PRO A 392 -11.34 9.21 -12.84
CA PRO A 392 -9.90 9.26 -13.08
C PRO A 392 -9.09 9.86 -11.91
N SER A 393 -9.74 10.55 -10.97
CA SER A 393 -9.07 11.14 -9.80
C SER A 393 -9.05 10.18 -8.62
N SER A 394 -10.19 9.56 -8.31
CA SER A 394 -10.36 8.63 -7.20
C SER A 394 -10.18 7.16 -7.60
N LEU A 395 -10.15 6.86 -8.90
CA LEU A 395 -10.13 5.53 -9.50
C LEU A 395 -11.31 4.63 -9.12
N LYS A 396 -12.36 5.18 -8.48
CA LYS A 396 -13.58 4.43 -8.15
C LYS A 396 -14.28 3.97 -9.41
N MET A 397 -14.65 2.68 -9.46
CA MET A 397 -15.46 2.12 -10.54
C MET A 397 -16.81 2.85 -10.64
N ARG A 398 -17.16 3.31 -11.84
CA ARG A 398 -18.47 3.90 -12.17
C ARG A 398 -19.37 2.91 -12.88
N SER A 399 -18.81 2.12 -13.80
CA SER A 399 -19.49 1.00 -14.45
C SER A 399 -18.49 0.01 -15.03
N CYS A 400 -18.88 -1.24 -15.19
CA CYS A 400 -18.08 -2.28 -15.85
C CYS A 400 -18.98 -3.44 -16.31
N LEU A 401 -18.39 -4.51 -16.82
CA LEU A 401 -19.13 -5.72 -17.17
C LEU A 401 -19.96 -6.21 -15.97
N GLY A 402 -21.29 -6.25 -16.14
CA GLY A 402 -22.26 -6.64 -15.10
C GLY A 402 -22.78 -5.49 -14.23
N TRP A 403 -22.21 -4.29 -14.33
CA TRP A 403 -22.57 -3.12 -13.53
C TRP A 403 -22.84 -1.88 -14.40
N THR A 404 -24.05 -1.34 -14.33
CA THR A 404 -24.33 0.01 -14.86
C THR A 404 -23.96 1.08 -13.83
N ALA A 405 -23.82 2.34 -14.26
CA ALA A 405 -23.53 3.45 -13.37
C ALA A 405 -24.65 3.62 -12.32
N GLU A 406 -25.90 3.51 -12.73
CA GLU A 406 -27.07 3.60 -11.87
C GLU A 406 -27.08 2.48 -10.81
N ALA A 407 -26.66 1.26 -11.21
CA ALA A 407 -26.56 0.12 -10.28
C ALA A 407 -25.47 0.36 -9.21
N ILE A 408 -24.29 0.83 -9.61
CA ILE A 408 -23.22 1.21 -8.66
C ILE A 408 -23.72 2.26 -7.68
N GLU A 409 -24.39 3.32 -8.15
CA GLU A 409 -24.94 4.36 -7.27
C GLU A 409 -26.03 3.84 -6.33
N GLN A 410 -26.89 2.93 -6.82
CA GLN A 410 -27.91 2.30 -5.99
C GLN A 410 -27.29 1.45 -4.88
N GLU A 411 -26.26 0.66 -5.19
CA GLU A 411 -25.56 -0.14 -4.18
C GLU A 411 -24.77 0.73 -3.20
N CYS A 412 -24.16 1.83 -3.63
CA CYS A 412 -23.54 2.79 -2.69
C CYS A 412 -24.56 3.34 -1.70
N ARG A 413 -25.76 3.75 -2.17
CA ARG A 413 -26.84 4.23 -1.28
C ARG A 413 -27.34 3.12 -0.34
N PHE A 414 -27.53 1.90 -0.86
CA PHE A 414 -27.94 0.75 -0.07
C PHE A 414 -26.92 0.47 1.05
N LEU A 415 -25.61 0.37 0.73
CA LEU A 415 -24.56 0.12 1.71
C LEU A 415 -24.49 1.23 2.77
N SER A 416 -24.58 2.50 2.37
CA SER A 416 -24.57 3.62 3.29
C SER A 416 -25.78 3.57 4.26
N THR A 417 -26.98 3.30 3.74
CA THR A 417 -28.17 3.17 4.57
C THR A 417 -28.04 2.03 5.60
N ILE A 418 -27.57 0.85 5.17
CA ILE A 418 -27.39 -0.27 6.10
C ILE A 418 -26.25 0.00 7.11
N ALA A 419 -25.17 0.66 6.71
CA ALA A 419 -24.08 1.03 7.61
C ALA A 419 -24.59 1.96 8.72
N GLU A 420 -25.33 3.02 8.38
CA GLU A 420 -25.94 3.94 9.34
C GLU A 420 -26.89 3.22 10.29
N GLN A 421 -27.78 2.37 9.77
CA GLN A 421 -28.76 1.62 10.57
C GLN A 421 -28.12 0.60 11.51
N SER A 422 -26.96 0.06 11.16
CA SER A 422 -26.23 -0.94 11.96
C SER A 422 -25.18 -0.35 12.90
N GLY A 423 -25.07 0.99 12.98
CA GLY A 423 -24.01 1.65 13.76
C GLY A 423 -22.60 1.43 13.17
N GLY A 424 -22.53 1.21 11.87
CA GLY A 424 -21.30 1.06 11.13
C GLY A 424 -20.63 2.39 10.76
N ALA A 425 -19.59 2.33 9.94
CA ALA A 425 -18.86 3.50 9.47
C ALA A 425 -18.87 3.59 7.93
N ILE A 426 -18.80 4.81 7.42
CA ILE A 426 -18.73 5.12 5.99
C ILE A 426 -17.44 5.91 5.76
N GLY A 427 -16.52 5.32 5.00
CA GLY A 427 -15.31 5.97 4.52
C GLY A 427 -15.40 6.33 3.05
N GLU A 428 -14.33 6.89 2.51
CA GLU A 428 -14.28 7.31 1.11
C GLU A 428 -14.40 6.13 0.11
N PHE A 429 -13.78 4.99 0.44
CA PHE A 429 -13.72 3.79 -0.40
C PHE A 429 -14.32 2.56 0.27
N LEU A 430 -14.96 2.71 1.44
CA LEU A 430 -15.17 1.62 2.37
C LEU A 430 -16.43 1.84 3.20
N TRP A 431 -17.22 0.78 3.36
CA TRP A 431 -18.28 0.67 4.37
C TRP A 431 -17.91 -0.40 5.39
N VAL A 432 -18.04 -0.07 6.65
CA VAL A 432 -17.75 -1.00 7.76
C VAL A 432 -19.06 -1.33 8.49
N PHE A 433 -19.30 -2.59 8.69
CA PHE A 433 -20.47 -3.10 9.40
C PHE A 433 -20.00 -3.87 10.63
N PRO A 434 -20.46 -3.52 11.83
CA PRO A 434 -20.13 -4.28 13.04
C PRO A 434 -20.70 -5.70 12.96
N PRO A 435 -20.23 -6.64 13.77
CA PRO A 435 -20.83 -7.98 13.88
C PRO A 435 -22.34 -7.89 14.11
N PRO A 436 -23.12 -8.88 13.61
CA PRO A 436 -24.58 -8.90 13.75
C PRO A 436 -25.05 -9.04 15.19
#